data_5c7e1a2ff7d15fdbe0d49098d84044da
#
_entry.id   5c7e1a2ff7d15fdbe0d49098d84044da
#
_cell.length_a   1.000
_cell.length_b   1.000
_cell.length_c   1.000
_cell.angle_alpha   90.00
_cell.angle_beta   90.00
_cell.angle_gamma   90.00
#
_symmetry.space_group_name_H-M   'P 1'
#
loop_
_entity.id
_entity.type
_entity.pdbx_description
1 polymer ?
#
loop_
_entity_poly.entity_id
_entity_poly.type
_entity_poly.pdbx_seq_one_letter_code
_entity_poly.pdbx_strand_id
1 'polypeptide(L)'
;MCFDLSSNAFGRAWLLAQALSGVYDVEIIGTSRRGGTWAPMDHSKIPVKEFMWDRYPKFSKIKKNILDAIDGDIILASKLMPTSFGIGLQKKASSGKPLIVDIDDWELGFFYHSGFWGRVGRFLNFSNPNGLPYVWRMDRLVGCADAVSVSNRFLQKKFGGVLLPHCRDTTVLDPLKFNPNKIKEKMGFKNKKVVMFLGTPRPHKGVGDLLAAFKIIDNPDLNLAIIGADNHQEFLGRIDQSIRHRVVVLPKMSFVKLPELLSAADIIVIPQRRTSDSVGQIPARLFDAMSMGKPIIATRVSDIPEVLDGCGYLVDPNQPAQLAEAIEYILNHLDEARAKGQTARERCQRMYDISNLEFDLSKLMEKVLA
;
A
#
# COMPACT_ATOMS: atom_id res chain seq x y z
N MET A 1 -4.11 13.17 10.27
CA MET A 1 -4.55 12.15 11.27
C MET A 1 -4.27 10.74 10.72
N CYS A 2 -3.59 9.89 11.48
CA CYS A 2 -3.30 8.49 11.11
C CYS A 2 -3.86 7.54 12.17
N PHE A 3 -4.55 6.45 11.77
CA PHE A 3 -5.21 5.56 12.72
C PHE A 3 -4.25 4.59 13.42
N ASP A 4 -3.10 4.26 12.82
CA ASP A 4 -2.05 3.42 13.42
C ASP A 4 -0.69 3.74 12.79
N LEU A 5 0.11 4.50 13.51
CA LEU A 5 1.47 4.91 13.10
C LEU A 5 2.43 3.72 13.01
N SER A 6 2.20 2.65 13.77
CA SER A 6 3.08 1.47 13.83
C SER A 6 2.81 0.44 12.73
N SER A 7 1.89 0.71 11.81
CA SER A 7 1.51 -0.19 10.73
C SER A 7 1.66 0.44 9.34
N ASN A 8 1.40 -0.34 8.28
CA ASN A 8 1.42 0.14 6.89
C ASN A 8 0.40 1.26 6.59
N ALA A 9 -0.54 1.53 7.48
CA ALA A 9 -1.43 2.68 7.39
C ALA A 9 -0.68 4.01 7.41
N PHE A 10 0.44 4.07 8.11
CA PHE A 10 1.33 5.23 8.14
C PHE A 10 1.85 5.59 6.75
N GLY A 11 2.05 4.60 5.87
CA GLY A 11 2.55 4.83 4.52
C GLY A 11 1.66 5.75 3.67
N ARG A 12 0.32 5.66 3.76
CA ARG A 12 -0.58 6.58 3.05
C ARG A 12 -0.60 7.96 3.70
N ALA A 13 -0.72 8.02 5.03
CA ALA A 13 -0.67 9.29 5.77
C ALA A 13 0.63 10.04 5.52
N TRP A 14 1.76 9.33 5.46
CA TRP A 14 3.07 9.87 5.13
C TRP A 14 3.13 10.43 3.70
N LEU A 15 2.64 9.67 2.71
CA LEU A 15 2.62 10.10 1.31
C LEU A 15 1.84 11.42 1.14
N LEU A 16 0.66 11.53 1.78
CA LEU A 16 -0.15 12.74 1.75
C LEU A 16 0.55 13.92 2.44
N ALA A 17 1.17 13.66 3.60
CA ALA A 17 1.91 14.66 4.33
C ALA A 17 3.14 15.14 3.56
N GLN A 18 3.87 14.23 2.91
CA GLN A 18 5.02 14.56 2.06
C GLN A 18 4.60 15.42 0.86
N ALA A 19 3.50 15.11 0.21
CA ALA A 19 2.97 15.90 -0.91
C ALA A 19 2.59 17.33 -0.48
N LEU A 20 2.10 17.50 0.75
CA LEU A 20 1.69 18.82 1.26
C LEU A 20 2.83 19.63 1.88
N SER A 21 3.90 18.99 2.32
CA SER A 21 4.96 19.65 3.13
C SER A 21 5.78 20.70 2.37
N GLY A 22 5.67 20.74 1.04
CA GLY A 22 6.28 21.79 0.21
C GLY A 22 5.50 23.13 0.25
N VAL A 23 4.21 23.09 0.58
CA VAL A 23 3.30 24.26 0.49
C VAL A 23 2.69 24.60 1.85
N TYR A 24 2.51 23.62 2.74
CA TYR A 24 1.84 23.76 4.03
C TYR A 24 2.75 23.33 5.17
N ASP A 25 2.52 23.88 6.36
CA ASP A 25 3.08 23.35 7.60
C ASP A 25 2.28 22.10 8.01
N VAL A 26 2.93 20.95 8.01
CA VAL A 26 2.28 19.65 8.14
C VAL A 26 2.78 18.90 9.34
N GLU A 27 1.84 18.39 10.13
CA GLU A 27 2.09 17.52 11.27
C GLU A 27 1.25 16.23 11.13
N ILE A 28 1.81 15.10 11.53
CA ILE A 28 1.06 13.85 11.60
C ILE A 28 0.73 13.53 13.05
N ILE A 29 -0.55 13.39 13.37
CA ILE A 29 -1.05 12.97 14.68
C ILE A 29 -1.71 11.60 14.54
N GLY A 30 -1.36 10.65 15.40
CA GLY A 30 -1.97 9.33 15.30
C GLY A 30 -1.80 8.45 16.53
N THR A 31 -2.53 7.34 16.54
CA THR A 31 -2.35 6.28 17.53
C THR A 31 -1.29 5.29 17.08
N SER A 32 -0.65 4.60 18.01
CA SER A 32 0.27 3.50 17.75
C SER A 32 -0.03 2.32 18.67
N ARG A 33 -0.06 1.11 18.10
CA ARG A 33 -0.31 -0.11 18.88
C ARG A 33 0.96 -0.72 19.47
N ARG A 34 2.10 -0.44 18.86
CA ARG A 34 3.39 -1.08 19.20
C ARG A 34 4.45 -0.11 19.65
N GLY A 35 4.14 1.18 19.66
CA GLY A 35 5.13 2.25 19.84
C GLY A 35 5.92 2.52 18.57
N GLY A 36 6.27 3.79 18.35
CA GLY A 36 7.00 4.27 17.19
C GLY A 36 6.23 4.27 15.89
N THR A 37 6.89 4.76 14.85
CA THR A 37 6.38 4.76 13.49
C THR A 37 6.70 3.43 12.78
N TRP A 38 5.97 3.13 11.72
CA TRP A 38 6.21 1.95 10.90
C TRP A 38 7.64 1.94 10.36
N ALA A 39 8.42 0.94 10.75
CA ALA A 39 9.87 0.86 10.52
C ALA A 39 10.35 1.16 9.09
N PRO A 40 9.65 0.82 8.00
CA PRO A 40 10.03 1.25 6.66
C PRO A 40 10.09 2.77 6.45
N MET A 41 9.41 3.58 7.31
CA MET A 41 9.30 5.05 7.20
C MET A 41 10.14 5.82 8.24
N ASP A 42 11.18 5.25 8.79
CA ASP A 42 11.87 5.69 10.01
C ASP A 42 12.71 7.00 9.88
N HIS A 43 12.72 7.65 8.72
CA HIS A 43 13.56 8.83 8.47
C HIS A 43 12.77 10.07 8.03
N SER A 44 11.67 10.35 8.73
CA SER A 44 10.75 11.42 8.41
C SER A 44 11.23 12.79 8.91
N LYS A 45 11.20 13.82 8.04
CA LYS A 45 11.37 15.22 8.42
C LYS A 45 10.07 15.88 8.89
N ILE A 46 8.93 15.20 8.79
CA ILE A 46 7.61 15.72 9.18
C ILE A 46 7.37 15.39 10.65
N PRO A 47 7.01 16.37 11.49
CA PRO A 47 6.70 16.13 12.91
C PRO A 47 5.60 15.08 13.08
N VAL A 48 5.80 14.16 14.02
CA VAL A 48 4.83 13.11 14.35
C VAL A 48 4.51 13.14 15.83
N LYS A 49 3.23 13.36 16.17
CA LYS A 49 2.73 13.25 17.55
C LYS A 49 2.08 11.88 17.74
N GLU A 50 2.69 11.05 18.55
CA GLU A 50 2.25 9.68 18.82
C GLU A 50 1.46 9.58 20.11
N PHE A 51 0.36 8.81 20.07
CA PHE A 51 -0.43 8.43 21.25
C PHE A 51 -0.55 6.91 21.33
N MET A 52 -0.12 6.32 22.42
CA MET A 52 -0.23 4.87 22.61
C MET A 52 -1.70 4.44 22.61
N TRP A 53 -2.01 3.48 21.75
CA TRP A 53 -3.35 2.92 21.64
C TRP A 53 -3.71 2.05 22.84
N ASP A 54 -4.96 2.12 23.29
CA ASP A 54 -5.51 1.21 24.29
C ASP A 54 -6.99 0.90 23.96
N ARG A 55 -7.61 0.04 24.74
CA ARG A 55 -9.04 -0.29 24.64
C ARG A 55 -9.89 0.67 25.46
N TYR A 56 -11.17 0.71 25.18
CA TYR A 56 -12.13 1.33 26.10
C TYR A 56 -12.16 0.57 27.45
N PRO A 57 -12.31 1.26 28.58
CA PRO A 57 -12.57 2.69 28.75
C PRO A 57 -11.33 3.60 28.68
N LYS A 58 -10.11 3.06 28.79
CA LYS A 58 -8.86 3.86 28.81
C LYS A 58 -8.68 4.72 27.56
N PHE A 59 -9.12 4.25 26.40
CA PHE A 59 -9.05 5.00 25.14
C PHE A 59 -9.78 6.35 25.22
N SER A 60 -10.80 6.51 26.08
CA SER A 60 -11.51 7.78 26.24
C SER A 60 -10.58 8.94 26.66
N LYS A 61 -9.61 8.66 27.54
CA LYS A 61 -8.61 9.65 27.97
C LYS A 61 -7.61 9.95 26.84
N ILE A 62 -7.14 8.91 26.15
CA ILE A 62 -6.23 9.04 25.02
C ILE A 62 -6.89 9.88 23.91
N LYS A 63 -8.15 9.60 23.59
CA LYS A 63 -8.93 10.36 22.60
C LYS A 63 -9.03 11.86 22.98
N LYS A 64 -9.25 12.20 24.25
CA LYS A 64 -9.24 13.58 24.70
C LYS A 64 -7.89 14.26 24.44
N ASN A 65 -6.79 13.59 24.81
CA ASN A 65 -5.44 14.13 24.56
C ASN A 65 -5.16 14.34 23.06
N ILE A 66 -5.64 13.44 22.21
CA ILE A 66 -5.51 13.60 20.73
C ILE A 66 -6.31 14.81 20.27
N LEU A 67 -7.56 14.99 20.73
CA LEU A 67 -8.40 16.12 20.38
C LEU A 67 -7.75 17.45 20.79
N ASP A 68 -7.14 17.49 21.97
CA ASP A 68 -6.44 18.69 22.48
C ASP A 68 -5.17 18.99 21.67
N ALA A 69 -4.50 17.95 21.14
CA ALA A 69 -3.28 18.10 20.35
C ALA A 69 -3.50 18.53 18.90
N ILE A 70 -4.73 18.43 18.35
CA ILE A 70 -5.07 18.86 16.99
C ILE A 70 -5.24 20.38 16.98
N ASP A 71 -4.29 21.12 16.39
CA ASP A 71 -4.29 22.57 16.34
C ASP A 71 -4.23 23.16 14.91
N GLY A 72 -3.88 22.40 13.89
CA GLY A 72 -3.87 22.83 12.48
C GLY A 72 -5.21 23.37 11.98
N ASP A 73 -5.19 24.20 10.93
CA ASP A 73 -6.38 24.85 10.37
C ASP A 73 -7.29 23.89 9.61
N ILE A 74 -6.71 22.85 9.00
CA ILE A 74 -7.42 21.78 8.29
C ILE A 74 -7.06 20.43 8.91
N ILE A 75 -8.03 19.54 9.00
CA ILE A 75 -7.84 18.17 9.44
C ILE A 75 -7.92 17.24 8.23
N LEU A 76 -6.81 16.56 7.90
CA LEU A 76 -6.80 15.48 6.92
C LEU A 76 -6.76 14.14 7.63
N ALA A 77 -7.85 13.39 7.56
CA ALA A 77 -7.97 12.06 8.15
C ALA A 77 -7.61 10.98 7.11
N SER A 78 -6.46 10.33 7.26
CA SER A 78 -6.09 9.18 6.44
C SER A 78 -6.77 7.92 6.97
N LYS A 79 -7.50 7.26 6.09
CA LYS A 79 -8.36 6.09 6.29
C LYS A 79 -9.66 6.36 7.08
N LEU A 80 -10.67 5.63 6.68
CA LEU A 80 -12.02 5.71 7.24
C LEU A 80 -12.12 4.94 8.58
N MET A 81 -11.27 5.32 9.54
CA MET A 81 -11.15 4.64 10.81
C MET A 81 -11.57 5.53 12.00
N PRO A 82 -12.14 4.95 13.07
CA PRO A 82 -12.56 5.72 14.25
C PRO A 82 -11.45 6.55 14.89
N THR A 83 -10.21 6.04 14.93
CA THR A 83 -9.06 6.74 15.55
C THR A 83 -8.36 7.74 14.62
N SER A 84 -8.80 7.87 13.36
CA SER A 84 -8.45 8.99 12.46
C SER A 84 -9.68 9.81 12.13
N PHE A 85 -10.54 9.34 11.23
CA PHE A 85 -11.73 10.06 10.78
C PHE A 85 -12.72 10.34 11.90
N GLY A 86 -12.98 9.35 12.79
CA GLY A 86 -13.92 9.53 13.91
C GLY A 86 -13.47 10.60 14.92
N ILE A 87 -12.16 10.71 15.18
CA ILE A 87 -11.59 11.81 16.01
C ILE A 87 -11.66 13.11 15.24
N GLY A 88 -11.34 13.12 13.93
CA GLY A 88 -11.49 14.29 13.06
C GLY A 88 -12.90 14.87 13.06
N LEU A 89 -13.94 14.01 12.97
CA LEU A 89 -15.34 14.42 13.07
C LEU A 89 -15.67 15.10 14.42
N GLN A 90 -15.14 14.57 15.53
CA GLN A 90 -15.34 15.17 16.85
C GLN A 90 -14.63 16.52 16.96
N LYS A 91 -13.43 16.66 16.42
CA LYS A 91 -12.71 17.94 16.39
C LYS A 91 -13.43 18.95 15.52
N LYS A 92 -13.87 18.56 14.31
CA LYS A 92 -14.71 19.42 13.45
C LYS A 92 -15.94 19.93 14.19
N ALA A 93 -16.68 19.03 14.85
CA ALA A 93 -17.90 19.41 15.60
C ALA A 93 -17.62 20.38 16.76
N SER A 94 -16.47 20.30 17.42
CA SER A 94 -16.13 21.14 18.56
C SER A 94 -15.41 22.45 18.21
N SER A 95 -14.74 22.52 17.05
CA SER A 95 -13.91 23.67 16.69
C SER A 95 -14.30 24.37 15.37
N GLY A 96 -15.20 23.77 14.59
CA GLY A 96 -15.56 24.25 13.26
C GLY A 96 -14.48 24.05 12.19
N LYS A 97 -13.34 23.43 12.53
CA LYS A 97 -12.24 23.20 11.57
C LYS A 97 -12.67 22.27 10.45
N PRO A 98 -12.32 22.59 9.19
CA PRO A 98 -12.62 21.73 8.05
C PRO A 98 -11.97 20.35 8.17
N LEU A 99 -12.69 19.31 7.71
CA LEU A 99 -12.26 17.92 7.74
C LEU A 99 -12.30 17.32 6.33
N ILE A 100 -11.14 16.88 5.86
CA ILE A 100 -11.00 16.06 4.67
C ILE A 100 -10.78 14.61 5.10
N VAL A 101 -11.42 13.65 4.43
CA VAL A 101 -11.14 12.23 4.61
C VAL A 101 -10.51 11.63 3.35
N ASP A 102 -9.38 10.97 3.51
CA ASP A 102 -8.71 10.20 2.45
C ASP A 102 -8.95 8.70 2.68
N ILE A 103 -9.52 8.05 1.67
CA ILE A 103 -9.92 6.63 1.72
C ILE A 103 -9.09 5.86 0.69
N ASP A 104 -8.06 5.15 1.13
CA ASP A 104 -7.19 4.37 0.25
C ASP A 104 -7.53 2.88 0.20
N ASP A 105 -8.23 2.37 1.23
CA ASP A 105 -8.71 1.00 1.35
C ASP A 105 -10.18 0.96 1.77
N TRP A 106 -10.91 -0.07 1.36
CA TRP A 106 -12.24 -0.35 1.91
C TRP A 106 -12.13 -1.11 3.23
N GLU A 107 -12.07 -0.37 4.34
CA GLU A 107 -11.81 -0.93 5.67
C GLU A 107 -12.84 -2.00 6.10
N LEU A 108 -14.11 -1.83 5.75
CA LEU A 108 -15.13 -2.87 6.01
C LEU A 108 -14.87 -4.17 5.25
N GLY A 109 -14.26 -4.10 4.06
CA GLY A 109 -13.92 -5.28 3.26
C GLY A 109 -13.06 -6.29 4.00
N PHE A 110 -12.14 -5.78 4.85
CA PHE A 110 -11.27 -6.63 5.70
C PHE A 110 -12.05 -7.39 6.79
N PHE A 111 -13.20 -6.88 7.23
CA PHE A 111 -14.03 -7.55 8.22
C PHE A 111 -14.91 -8.62 7.61
N TYR A 112 -15.30 -8.50 6.34
CA TYR A 112 -16.17 -9.48 5.67
C TYR A 112 -15.47 -10.81 5.35
N HIS A 113 -14.15 -10.86 5.41
CA HIS A 113 -13.36 -12.07 5.18
C HIS A 113 -13.54 -13.16 6.25
N SER A 114 -14.04 -12.81 7.43
CA SER A 114 -14.35 -13.77 8.49
C SER A 114 -15.73 -14.42 8.30
N GLY A 115 -15.84 -15.73 8.56
CA GLY A 115 -17.12 -16.44 8.55
C GLY A 115 -18.14 -15.81 9.50
N PHE A 116 -19.39 -16.28 9.44
CA PHE A 116 -20.52 -15.69 10.18
C PHE A 116 -20.23 -15.46 11.66
N TRP A 117 -19.79 -16.48 12.38
CA TRP A 117 -19.46 -16.37 13.82
C TRP A 117 -18.29 -15.44 14.12
N GLY A 118 -17.31 -15.41 13.23
CA GLY A 118 -16.20 -14.44 13.33
C GLY A 118 -16.68 -13.00 13.16
N ARG A 119 -17.65 -12.74 12.30
CA ARG A 119 -18.30 -11.41 12.14
C ARG A 119 -19.09 -11.02 13.37
N VAL A 120 -19.87 -11.94 13.93
CA VAL A 120 -20.63 -11.70 15.18
C VAL A 120 -19.68 -11.34 16.32
N GLY A 121 -18.63 -12.13 16.56
CA GLY A 121 -17.67 -11.84 17.63
C GLY A 121 -16.94 -10.51 17.42
N ARG A 122 -16.62 -10.14 16.17
CA ARG A 122 -16.00 -8.83 15.87
C ARG A 122 -16.99 -7.67 16.05
N PHE A 123 -18.26 -7.87 15.75
CA PHE A 123 -19.31 -6.85 15.97
C PHE A 123 -19.53 -6.59 17.45
N LEU A 124 -19.45 -7.62 18.30
CA LEU A 124 -19.60 -7.49 19.76
C LEU A 124 -18.36 -6.94 20.47
N ASN A 125 -17.27 -6.69 19.77
CA ASN A 125 -16.03 -6.16 20.34
C ASN A 125 -16.07 -4.64 20.52
N PHE A 126 -16.91 -4.15 21.43
CA PHE A 126 -17.04 -2.72 21.74
C PHE A 126 -15.87 -2.13 22.52
N SER A 127 -15.00 -2.95 23.09
CA SER A 127 -13.80 -2.46 23.79
C SER A 127 -12.71 -1.96 22.82
N ASN A 128 -12.71 -2.44 21.58
CA ASN A 128 -11.75 -2.01 20.57
C ASN A 128 -12.24 -0.73 19.86
N PRO A 129 -11.57 0.43 20.01
CA PRO A 129 -11.98 1.67 19.37
C PRO A 129 -12.01 1.60 17.83
N ASN A 130 -11.26 0.69 17.22
CA ASN A 130 -11.27 0.38 15.78
C ASN A 130 -12.02 -0.94 15.48
N GLY A 131 -12.96 -1.35 16.34
CA GLY A 131 -13.79 -2.53 16.12
C GLY A 131 -14.83 -2.35 15.02
N LEU A 132 -15.36 -3.47 14.51
CA LEU A 132 -16.32 -3.48 13.41
C LEU A 132 -17.52 -2.54 13.60
N PRO A 133 -18.19 -2.44 14.80
CA PRO A 133 -19.33 -1.55 14.96
C PRO A 133 -18.97 -0.07 14.74
N TYR A 134 -17.78 0.35 15.16
CA TYR A 134 -17.32 1.71 14.99
C TYR A 134 -16.88 1.98 13.54
N VAL A 135 -16.17 1.05 12.89
CA VAL A 135 -15.77 1.17 11.48
C VAL A 135 -17.00 1.22 10.58
N TRP A 136 -18.00 0.38 10.86
CA TRP A 136 -19.29 0.41 10.14
C TRP A 136 -20.03 1.76 10.28
N ARG A 137 -19.92 2.41 11.43
CA ARG A 137 -20.45 3.76 11.64
C ARG A 137 -19.68 4.79 10.81
N MET A 138 -18.34 4.68 10.72
CA MET A 138 -17.51 5.60 9.91
C MET A 138 -17.89 5.53 8.43
N ASP A 139 -18.13 4.34 7.90
CA ASP A 139 -18.57 4.13 6.50
C ASP A 139 -19.86 4.94 6.17
N ARG A 140 -20.76 5.14 7.15
CA ARG A 140 -21.98 5.92 7.00
C ARG A 140 -21.82 7.43 7.22
N LEU A 141 -20.79 7.83 7.92
CA LEU A 141 -20.54 9.23 8.27
C LEU A 141 -19.63 9.96 7.29
N VAL A 142 -19.25 9.32 6.17
CA VAL A 142 -18.38 9.92 5.14
C VAL A 142 -18.92 11.28 4.67
N GLY A 143 -20.23 11.39 4.46
CA GLY A 143 -20.87 12.63 4.06
C GLY A 143 -20.80 13.79 5.07
N CYS A 144 -20.28 13.55 6.30
CA CYS A 144 -20.02 14.61 7.28
C CYS A 144 -18.64 15.27 7.11
N ALA A 145 -17.78 14.74 6.23
CA ALA A 145 -16.54 15.40 5.82
C ALA A 145 -16.85 16.57 4.85
N ASP A 146 -16.00 17.59 4.85
CA ASP A 146 -16.12 18.72 3.92
C ASP A 146 -15.62 18.34 2.52
N ALA A 147 -14.66 17.41 2.48
CA ALA A 147 -14.23 16.79 1.22
C ALA A 147 -13.80 15.34 1.42
N VAL A 148 -13.86 14.58 0.34
CA VAL A 148 -13.47 13.17 0.28
C VAL A 148 -12.44 12.98 -0.82
N SER A 149 -11.34 12.30 -0.53
CA SER A 149 -10.45 11.76 -1.54
C SER A 149 -10.40 10.23 -1.46
N VAL A 150 -10.17 9.59 -2.60
CA VAL A 150 -10.18 8.13 -2.73
C VAL A 150 -9.04 7.66 -3.63
N SER A 151 -8.47 6.48 -3.37
CA SER A 151 -7.32 5.99 -4.12
C SER A 151 -7.65 5.25 -5.41
N ASN A 152 -8.91 4.84 -5.59
CA ASN A 152 -9.32 4.01 -6.73
C ASN A 152 -10.79 4.21 -7.09
N ARG A 153 -11.19 3.74 -8.28
CA ARG A 153 -12.55 3.92 -8.82
C ARG A 153 -13.62 3.14 -8.07
N PHE A 154 -13.28 1.98 -7.50
CA PHE A 154 -14.22 1.26 -6.64
C PHE A 154 -14.64 2.12 -5.45
N LEU A 155 -13.67 2.75 -4.77
CA LEU A 155 -13.93 3.66 -3.66
C LEU A 155 -14.64 4.92 -4.10
N GLN A 156 -14.29 5.46 -5.28
CA GLN A 156 -14.95 6.63 -5.86
C GLN A 156 -16.42 6.35 -6.16
N LYS A 157 -16.73 5.19 -6.73
CA LYS A 157 -18.13 4.77 -6.97
C LYS A 157 -18.91 4.61 -5.66
N LYS A 158 -18.24 4.15 -4.60
CA LYS A 158 -18.87 3.86 -3.31
C LYS A 158 -19.08 5.13 -2.45
N PHE A 159 -18.09 6.00 -2.39
CA PHE A 159 -18.05 7.14 -1.47
C PHE A 159 -18.07 8.50 -2.15
N GLY A 160 -17.95 8.55 -3.48
CA GLY A 160 -17.72 9.79 -4.20
C GLY A 160 -16.30 10.32 -4.02
N GLY A 161 -16.15 11.63 -4.20
CA GLY A 161 -14.90 12.34 -3.94
C GLY A 161 -13.92 12.41 -5.10
N VAL A 162 -12.77 13.01 -4.83
CA VAL A 162 -11.68 13.20 -5.80
C VAL A 162 -10.80 11.95 -5.85
N LEU A 163 -10.48 11.48 -7.06
CA LEU A 163 -9.57 10.36 -7.25
C LEU A 163 -8.13 10.82 -7.05
N LEU A 164 -7.50 10.36 -5.97
CA LEU A 164 -6.09 10.60 -5.62
C LEU A 164 -5.38 9.23 -5.49
N PRO A 165 -4.85 8.67 -6.56
CA PRO A 165 -4.18 7.37 -6.53
C PRO A 165 -2.92 7.37 -5.66
N HIS A 166 -2.31 6.22 -5.47
CA HIS A 166 -0.97 6.16 -4.92
C HIS A 166 0.03 6.76 -5.91
N CYS A 167 0.86 7.66 -5.41
CA CYS A 167 1.92 8.31 -6.18
C CYS A 167 3.29 7.95 -5.63
N ARG A 168 4.33 8.25 -6.41
CA ARG A 168 5.73 8.02 -6.03
C ARG A 168 6.59 9.21 -6.42
N ASP A 169 7.61 9.45 -5.62
CA ASP A 169 8.70 10.32 -6.03
C ASP A 169 9.55 9.56 -7.07
N THR A 170 9.30 9.86 -8.35
CA THR A 170 9.99 9.20 -9.47
C THR A 170 11.44 9.66 -9.63
N THR A 171 11.85 10.70 -8.89
CA THR A 171 13.24 11.13 -8.82
C THR A 171 14.03 10.27 -7.83
N VAL A 172 13.41 9.80 -6.76
CA VAL A 172 14.00 8.85 -5.80
C VAL A 172 13.97 7.43 -6.37
N LEU A 173 12.83 7.00 -6.92
CA LEU A 173 12.69 5.71 -7.61
C LEU A 173 13.15 5.83 -9.07
N ASP A 174 14.45 6.03 -9.25
CA ASP A 174 15.08 6.16 -10.57
C ASP A 174 15.99 4.97 -10.86
N PRO A 175 15.66 4.12 -11.87
CA PRO A 175 16.47 2.95 -12.19
C PRO A 175 17.91 3.28 -12.60
N LEU A 176 18.17 4.48 -13.13
CA LEU A 176 19.49 4.90 -13.57
C LEU A 176 20.48 5.14 -12.42
N LYS A 177 19.97 5.28 -11.19
CA LYS A 177 20.80 5.47 -9.98
C LYS A 177 21.41 4.18 -9.44
N PHE A 178 21.03 3.01 -9.97
CA PHE A 178 21.41 1.72 -9.42
C PHE A 178 22.05 0.81 -10.46
N ASN A 179 22.99 -0.03 -10.03
CA ASN A 179 23.56 -1.09 -10.86
C ASN A 179 22.89 -2.44 -10.54
N PRO A 180 21.99 -2.95 -11.41
CA PRO A 180 21.25 -4.19 -11.15
C PRO A 180 22.14 -5.40 -10.88
N ASN A 181 23.26 -5.54 -11.61
CA ASN A 181 24.14 -6.71 -11.49
C ASN A 181 24.85 -6.73 -10.14
N LYS A 182 25.31 -5.57 -9.65
CA LYS A 182 25.95 -5.45 -8.33
C LYS A 182 24.94 -5.81 -7.21
N ILE A 183 23.69 -5.43 -7.37
CA ILE A 183 22.65 -5.75 -6.38
C ILE A 183 22.28 -7.22 -6.43
N LYS A 184 22.12 -7.80 -7.64
CA LYS A 184 21.91 -9.24 -7.82
C LYS A 184 23.01 -10.05 -7.14
N GLU A 185 24.27 -9.66 -7.32
CA GLU A 185 25.41 -10.35 -6.69
C GLU A 185 25.35 -10.29 -5.16
N LYS A 186 25.03 -9.11 -4.58
CA LYS A 186 24.80 -8.95 -3.12
C LYS A 186 23.66 -9.82 -2.59
N MET A 187 22.62 -10.05 -3.40
CA MET A 187 21.46 -10.87 -3.06
C MET A 187 21.66 -12.37 -3.32
N GLY A 188 22.83 -12.78 -3.82
CA GLY A 188 23.11 -14.17 -4.19
C GLY A 188 22.54 -14.60 -5.56
N PHE A 189 22.14 -13.66 -6.41
CA PHE A 189 21.54 -13.89 -7.74
C PHE A 189 22.49 -13.60 -8.91
N LYS A 190 23.80 -13.72 -8.70
CA LYS A 190 24.77 -13.48 -9.77
C LYS A 190 24.44 -14.32 -11.01
N ASN A 191 24.35 -13.67 -12.17
CA ASN A 191 23.98 -14.28 -13.46
C ASN A 191 22.61 -14.98 -13.51
N LYS A 192 21.71 -14.73 -12.54
CA LYS A 192 20.36 -15.30 -12.50
C LYS A 192 19.30 -14.29 -12.98
N LYS A 193 18.16 -14.83 -13.45
CA LYS A 193 16.95 -14.05 -13.66
C LYS A 193 16.15 -14.00 -12.36
N VAL A 194 15.62 -12.83 -12.03
CA VAL A 194 14.95 -12.59 -10.74
C VAL A 194 13.53 -12.13 -10.97
N VAL A 195 12.58 -12.99 -10.58
CA VAL A 195 11.18 -12.60 -10.35
C VAL A 195 11.06 -12.10 -8.92
N MET A 196 10.42 -10.96 -8.72
CA MET A 196 10.34 -10.35 -7.39
C MET A 196 8.88 -10.10 -6.98
N PHE A 197 8.58 -10.47 -5.74
CA PHE A 197 7.36 -10.10 -5.03
C PHE A 197 7.69 -9.18 -3.86
N LEU A 198 6.98 -8.05 -3.77
CA LEU A 198 7.13 -7.07 -2.69
C LEU A 198 5.93 -7.04 -1.77
N GLY A 199 6.18 -6.98 -0.48
CA GLY A 199 5.21 -6.82 0.59
C GLY A 199 5.00 -8.06 1.44
N THR A 200 4.33 -7.90 2.58
CA THR A 200 4.03 -9.01 3.49
C THR A 200 3.22 -10.09 2.75
N PRO A 201 3.67 -11.37 2.77
CA PRO A 201 3.00 -12.45 2.06
C PRO A 201 1.69 -12.85 2.79
N ARG A 202 0.59 -12.20 2.43
CA ARG A 202 -0.76 -12.51 2.93
C ARG A 202 -1.55 -13.28 1.86
N PRO A 203 -2.55 -14.11 2.24
CA PRO A 203 -3.33 -14.93 1.30
C PRO A 203 -3.93 -14.16 0.14
N HIS A 204 -4.55 -12.99 0.40
CA HIS A 204 -5.17 -12.15 -0.64
C HIS A 204 -4.13 -11.53 -1.61
N LYS A 205 -2.85 -11.51 -1.24
CA LYS A 205 -1.78 -11.01 -2.11
C LYS A 205 -1.24 -12.04 -3.09
N GLY A 206 -1.73 -13.29 -3.04
CA GLY A 206 -1.51 -14.31 -4.04
C GLY A 206 -0.11 -14.91 -4.10
N VAL A 207 0.71 -14.78 -3.05
CA VAL A 207 2.07 -15.40 -3.03
C VAL A 207 2.00 -16.91 -3.22
N GLY A 208 0.93 -17.57 -2.71
CA GLY A 208 0.71 -18.99 -2.94
C GLY A 208 0.58 -19.36 -4.41
N ASP A 209 -0.09 -18.50 -5.20
CA ASP A 209 -0.25 -18.72 -6.64
C ASP A 209 1.08 -18.53 -7.38
N LEU A 210 1.90 -17.57 -6.93
CA LEU A 210 3.25 -17.37 -7.46
C LEU A 210 4.18 -18.55 -7.14
N LEU A 211 4.14 -19.08 -5.92
CA LEU A 211 4.89 -20.28 -5.55
C LEU A 211 4.44 -21.51 -6.37
N ALA A 212 3.13 -21.64 -6.61
CA ALA A 212 2.60 -22.70 -7.48
C ALA A 212 3.05 -22.52 -8.94
N ALA A 213 3.09 -21.29 -9.46
CA ALA A 213 3.66 -21.01 -10.79
C ALA A 213 5.15 -21.43 -10.87
N PHE A 214 5.94 -21.17 -9.83
CA PHE A 214 7.34 -21.57 -9.77
C PHE A 214 7.58 -23.08 -9.74
N LYS A 215 6.58 -23.87 -9.32
CA LYS A 215 6.64 -25.32 -9.45
C LYS A 215 6.42 -25.83 -10.87
N ILE A 216 5.68 -25.06 -11.69
CA ILE A 216 5.41 -25.39 -13.08
C ILE A 216 6.63 -25.06 -13.95
N ILE A 217 7.30 -23.93 -13.66
CA ILE A 217 8.43 -23.45 -14.46
C ILE A 217 9.68 -24.31 -14.22
N ASP A 218 10.15 -24.97 -15.27
CA ASP A 218 11.41 -25.73 -15.28
C ASP A 218 12.56 -24.89 -15.86
N ASN A 219 13.03 -23.93 -15.06
CA ASN A 219 14.16 -23.07 -15.41
C ASN A 219 15.09 -22.90 -14.19
N PRO A 220 16.27 -23.52 -14.17
CA PRO A 220 17.20 -23.47 -13.03
C PRO A 220 17.87 -22.10 -12.86
N ASP A 221 17.85 -21.24 -13.88
CA ASP A 221 18.41 -19.89 -13.81
C ASP A 221 17.39 -18.83 -13.36
N LEU A 222 16.14 -19.24 -13.15
CA LEU A 222 15.09 -18.38 -12.65
C LEU A 222 14.98 -18.48 -11.12
N ASN A 223 15.07 -17.35 -10.44
CA ASN A 223 14.96 -17.24 -8.99
C ASN A 223 13.80 -16.32 -8.57
N LEU A 224 13.23 -16.60 -7.41
CA LEU A 224 12.18 -15.82 -6.79
C LEU A 224 12.70 -15.10 -5.56
N ALA A 225 12.56 -13.77 -5.54
CA ALA A 225 12.78 -12.96 -4.36
C ALA A 225 11.44 -12.54 -3.74
N ILE A 226 11.18 -12.93 -2.50
CA ILE A 226 10.01 -12.51 -1.71
C ILE A 226 10.51 -11.55 -0.63
N ILE A 227 10.16 -10.26 -0.73
CA ILE A 227 10.64 -9.22 0.17
C ILE A 227 9.49 -8.69 1.02
N GLY A 228 9.63 -8.71 2.35
CA GLY A 228 8.66 -8.15 3.29
C GLY A 228 7.94 -9.19 4.18
N ALA A 229 8.50 -10.38 4.32
CA ALA A 229 8.00 -11.37 5.26
C ALA A 229 8.37 -10.99 6.72
N ASP A 230 7.39 -11.00 7.62
CA ASP A 230 7.61 -10.68 9.04
C ASP A 230 8.55 -11.72 9.69
N ASN A 231 8.26 -13.00 9.50
CA ASN A 231 9.13 -14.11 9.89
C ASN A 231 9.62 -14.83 8.62
N HIS A 232 10.68 -14.28 8.01
CA HIS A 232 11.18 -14.76 6.72
C HIS A 232 11.74 -16.19 6.77
N GLN A 233 12.36 -16.60 7.88
CA GLN A 233 12.88 -17.98 8.03
C GLN A 233 11.76 -18.99 8.15
N GLU A 234 10.74 -18.71 8.97
CA GLU A 234 9.57 -19.57 9.09
C GLU A 234 8.81 -19.67 7.77
N PHE A 235 8.65 -18.53 7.07
CA PHE A 235 8.00 -18.51 5.76
C PHE A 235 8.79 -19.34 4.74
N LEU A 236 10.11 -19.22 4.70
CA LEU A 236 10.99 -20.03 3.85
C LEU A 236 10.86 -21.52 4.18
N GLY A 237 10.77 -21.88 5.46
CA GLY A 237 10.56 -23.26 5.92
C GLY A 237 9.27 -23.90 5.41
N ARG A 238 8.24 -23.10 5.11
CA ARG A 238 6.94 -23.56 4.58
C ARG A 238 6.92 -23.70 3.05
N ILE A 239 7.96 -23.23 2.35
CA ILE A 239 8.07 -23.35 0.90
C ILE A 239 8.44 -24.79 0.55
N ASP A 240 7.79 -25.30 -0.50
CA ASP A 240 8.03 -26.64 -1.03
C ASP A 240 9.51 -26.88 -1.34
N GLN A 241 10.02 -28.05 -0.96
CA GLN A 241 11.43 -28.41 -1.12
C GLN A 241 11.89 -28.39 -2.58
N SER A 242 11.02 -28.73 -3.53
CA SER A 242 11.32 -28.76 -4.96
C SER A 242 11.77 -27.42 -5.54
N ILE A 243 11.24 -26.29 -5.01
CA ILE A 243 11.56 -24.93 -5.48
C ILE A 243 12.37 -24.12 -4.46
N ARG A 244 12.54 -24.58 -3.23
CA ARG A 244 13.14 -23.81 -2.13
C ARG A 244 14.55 -23.30 -2.46
N HIS A 245 15.33 -24.07 -3.21
CA HIS A 245 16.69 -23.70 -3.64
C HIS A 245 16.72 -22.51 -4.61
N ARG A 246 15.59 -22.18 -5.25
CA ARG A 246 15.42 -21.02 -6.16
C ARG A 246 14.71 -19.83 -5.50
N VAL A 247 14.38 -19.91 -4.19
CA VAL A 247 13.61 -18.87 -3.51
C VAL A 247 14.42 -18.24 -2.40
N VAL A 248 14.52 -16.91 -2.43
CA VAL A 248 15.08 -16.10 -1.35
C VAL A 248 13.96 -15.30 -0.70
N VAL A 249 13.88 -15.38 0.63
CA VAL A 249 12.90 -14.63 1.42
C VAL A 249 13.63 -13.62 2.29
N LEU A 250 13.28 -12.34 2.14
CA LEU A 250 13.87 -11.25 2.91
C LEU A 250 12.82 -10.60 3.83
N PRO A 251 13.26 -10.07 4.98
CA PRO A 251 12.39 -9.33 5.89
C PRO A 251 11.87 -8.04 5.26
N LYS A 252 11.05 -7.31 6.01
CA LYS A 252 10.67 -5.94 5.66
C LYS A 252 11.91 -5.06 5.59
N MET A 253 11.99 -4.27 4.55
CA MET A 253 13.11 -3.35 4.30
C MET A 253 12.63 -1.91 4.37
N SER A 254 13.55 -1.00 4.71
CA SER A 254 13.30 0.44 4.67
C SER A 254 12.98 0.91 3.24
N PHE A 255 12.09 1.89 3.10
CA PHE A 255 11.76 2.51 1.80
C PHE A 255 12.99 3.13 1.12
N VAL A 256 13.98 3.57 1.90
CA VAL A 256 15.26 4.08 1.35
C VAL A 256 16.02 3.01 0.55
N LYS A 257 15.91 1.72 0.97
CA LYS A 257 16.55 0.59 0.29
C LYS A 257 15.69 -0.01 -0.83
N LEU A 258 14.42 0.37 -0.90
CA LEU A 258 13.48 -0.23 -1.84
C LEU A 258 13.89 -0.04 -3.31
N PRO A 259 14.32 1.16 -3.78
CA PRO A 259 14.75 1.35 -5.17
C PRO A 259 15.96 0.47 -5.53
N GLU A 260 16.94 0.36 -4.60
CA GLU A 260 18.11 -0.52 -4.79
C GLU A 260 17.66 -1.97 -5.02
N LEU A 261 16.79 -2.50 -4.15
CA LEU A 261 16.30 -3.88 -4.26
C LEU A 261 15.49 -4.11 -5.53
N LEU A 262 14.59 -3.18 -5.86
CA LEU A 262 13.79 -3.24 -7.09
C LEU A 262 14.66 -3.25 -8.35
N SER A 263 15.81 -2.56 -8.32
CA SER A 263 16.73 -2.55 -9.46
C SER A 263 17.21 -3.96 -9.85
N ALA A 264 17.32 -4.89 -8.90
CA ALA A 264 17.74 -6.27 -9.12
C ALA A 264 16.68 -7.16 -9.79
N ALA A 265 15.40 -6.75 -9.81
CA ALA A 265 14.35 -7.53 -10.43
C ALA A 265 14.43 -7.47 -11.96
N ASP A 266 14.24 -8.61 -12.63
CA ASP A 266 13.96 -8.69 -14.06
C ASP A 266 12.45 -8.58 -14.32
N ILE A 267 11.62 -9.13 -13.40
CA ILE A 267 10.16 -9.12 -13.46
C ILE A 267 9.61 -8.84 -12.07
N ILE A 268 8.65 -7.93 -11.96
CA ILE A 268 7.86 -7.73 -10.74
C ILE A 268 6.50 -8.42 -10.90
N VAL A 269 6.08 -9.20 -9.89
CA VAL A 269 4.80 -9.90 -9.93
C VAL A 269 3.87 -9.40 -8.83
N ILE A 270 2.64 -9.07 -9.19
CA ILE A 270 1.56 -8.58 -8.33
C ILE A 270 0.35 -9.51 -8.46
N PRO A 271 0.40 -10.72 -7.87
CA PRO A 271 -0.56 -11.78 -8.10
C PRO A 271 -1.80 -11.68 -7.18
N GLN A 272 -2.34 -10.48 -7.01
CA GLN A 272 -3.42 -10.21 -6.07
C GLN A 272 -4.67 -11.05 -6.38
N ARG A 273 -5.25 -11.71 -5.38
CA ARG A 273 -6.49 -12.47 -5.49
C ARG A 273 -7.69 -11.54 -5.42
N ARG A 274 -8.79 -11.90 -6.08
CA ARG A 274 -10.05 -11.17 -5.99
C ARG A 274 -10.80 -11.58 -4.71
N THR A 275 -10.77 -10.73 -3.71
CA THR A 275 -11.38 -10.91 -2.39
C THR A 275 -12.04 -9.61 -1.95
N SER A 276 -12.91 -9.65 -0.92
CA SER A 276 -13.58 -8.44 -0.41
C SER A 276 -12.63 -7.36 0.09
N ASP A 277 -11.44 -7.74 0.55
CA ASP A 277 -10.39 -6.84 1.02
C ASP A 277 -9.47 -6.33 -0.10
N SER A 278 -9.48 -6.95 -1.28
CA SER A 278 -8.62 -6.56 -2.39
C SER A 278 -9.31 -5.75 -3.48
N VAL A 279 -10.64 -5.87 -3.63
CA VAL A 279 -11.38 -5.14 -4.68
C VAL A 279 -11.39 -3.63 -4.47
N GLY A 280 -11.32 -3.20 -3.21
CA GLY A 280 -11.23 -1.79 -2.82
C GLY A 280 -9.79 -1.30 -2.61
N GLN A 281 -8.78 -1.99 -3.16
CA GLN A 281 -7.38 -1.69 -2.93
C GLN A 281 -6.57 -1.74 -4.22
N ILE A 282 -5.73 -0.72 -4.46
CA ILE A 282 -4.65 -0.80 -5.44
C ILE A 282 -3.33 -0.92 -4.67
N PRO A 283 -2.54 -1.98 -4.92
CA PRO A 283 -1.29 -2.16 -4.20
C PRO A 283 -0.26 -1.08 -4.58
N ALA A 284 0.21 -0.33 -3.59
CA ALA A 284 1.19 0.75 -3.76
C ALA A 284 2.49 0.28 -4.48
N ARG A 285 2.87 -1.00 -4.29
CA ARG A 285 4.01 -1.63 -4.98
C ARG A 285 3.88 -1.69 -6.50
N LEU A 286 2.67 -1.50 -7.06
CA LEU A 286 2.46 -1.36 -8.50
C LEU A 286 3.17 -0.11 -9.01
N PHE A 287 2.99 1.00 -8.31
CA PHE A 287 3.62 2.27 -8.65
C PHE A 287 5.13 2.28 -8.36
N ASP A 288 5.58 1.50 -7.36
CA ASP A 288 7.01 1.26 -7.13
C ASP A 288 7.65 0.57 -8.35
N ALA A 289 7.01 -0.49 -8.86
CA ALA A 289 7.47 -1.24 -10.04
C ALA A 289 7.45 -0.39 -11.31
N MET A 290 6.37 0.38 -11.53
CA MET A 290 6.23 1.32 -12.64
C MET A 290 7.33 2.39 -12.61
N SER A 291 7.57 3.03 -11.46
CA SER A 291 8.62 4.05 -11.30
C SER A 291 10.00 3.51 -11.66
N MET A 292 10.28 2.26 -11.31
CA MET A 292 11.56 1.60 -11.60
C MET A 292 11.64 1.01 -13.02
N GLY A 293 10.65 1.25 -13.89
CA GLY A 293 10.65 0.80 -15.27
C GLY A 293 10.74 -0.72 -15.43
N LYS A 294 10.22 -1.48 -14.46
CA LYS A 294 10.31 -2.93 -14.48
C LYS A 294 9.20 -3.57 -15.31
N PRO A 295 9.46 -4.67 -16.02
CA PRO A 295 8.42 -5.55 -16.52
C PRO A 295 7.49 -6.00 -15.38
N ILE A 296 6.18 -5.83 -15.57
CA ILE A 296 5.17 -6.10 -14.52
C ILE A 296 4.20 -7.15 -15.01
N ILE A 297 4.04 -8.22 -14.23
CA ILE A 297 2.91 -9.14 -14.33
C ILE A 297 1.97 -8.85 -13.17
N ALA A 298 0.69 -8.61 -13.46
CA ALA A 298 -0.30 -8.38 -12.42
C ALA A 298 -1.63 -9.05 -12.74
N THR A 299 -2.43 -9.31 -11.71
CA THR A 299 -3.76 -9.89 -11.87
C THR A 299 -4.81 -8.83 -12.17
N ARG A 300 -5.89 -9.23 -12.88
CA ARG A 300 -7.05 -8.38 -13.21
C ARG A 300 -7.93 -8.14 -11.97
N VAL A 301 -7.44 -7.35 -11.03
CA VAL A 301 -8.14 -7.02 -9.77
C VAL A 301 -8.13 -5.51 -9.56
N SER A 302 -9.25 -4.94 -9.09
CA SER A 302 -9.41 -3.49 -8.90
C SER A 302 -9.07 -2.72 -10.19
N ASP A 303 -8.46 -1.56 -10.08
CA ASP A 303 -8.07 -0.71 -11.22
C ASP A 303 -6.69 -1.10 -11.82
N ILE A 304 -6.11 -2.23 -11.43
CA ILE A 304 -4.82 -2.69 -11.99
C ILE A 304 -4.84 -2.76 -13.53
N PRO A 305 -5.91 -3.31 -14.18
CA PRO A 305 -5.97 -3.36 -15.63
C PRO A 305 -5.88 -1.98 -16.31
N GLU A 306 -6.54 -0.97 -15.74
CA GLU A 306 -6.53 0.40 -16.28
C GLU A 306 -5.19 1.09 -16.05
N VAL A 307 -4.58 0.89 -14.88
CA VAL A 307 -3.26 1.44 -14.54
C VAL A 307 -2.18 0.88 -15.46
N LEU A 308 -2.24 -0.42 -15.78
CA LEU A 308 -1.26 -1.12 -16.62
C LEU A 308 -1.65 -1.24 -18.10
N ASP A 309 -2.72 -0.63 -18.55
CA ASP A 309 -3.17 -0.71 -19.94
C ASP A 309 -2.03 -0.42 -20.93
N GLY A 310 -1.70 -1.37 -21.78
CA GLY A 310 -0.61 -1.28 -22.76
C GLY A 310 0.83 -1.31 -22.19
N CYS A 311 1.03 -1.29 -20.85
CA CYS A 311 2.37 -1.21 -20.25
C CYS A 311 2.67 -2.31 -19.21
N GLY A 312 1.88 -3.37 -19.18
CA GLY A 312 2.09 -4.54 -18.32
C GLY A 312 1.51 -5.81 -18.91
N TYR A 313 1.66 -6.92 -18.19
CA TYR A 313 1.11 -8.23 -18.54
C TYR A 313 0.03 -8.58 -17.52
N LEU A 314 -1.18 -8.85 -18.00
CA LEU A 314 -2.34 -9.07 -17.16
C LEU A 314 -2.78 -10.54 -17.23
N VAL A 315 -2.87 -11.18 -16.06
CA VAL A 315 -3.35 -12.54 -15.87
C VAL A 315 -4.60 -12.57 -14.99
N ASP A 316 -5.36 -13.65 -15.02
CA ASP A 316 -6.51 -13.80 -14.15
C ASP A 316 -6.09 -14.19 -12.72
N PRO A 317 -6.81 -13.73 -11.68
CA PRO A 317 -6.51 -14.12 -10.31
C PRO A 317 -6.74 -15.62 -10.07
N ASN A 318 -5.95 -16.21 -9.18
CA ASN A 318 -5.96 -17.66 -8.85
C ASN A 318 -5.63 -18.58 -10.05
N GLN A 319 -4.80 -18.12 -11.00
CA GLN A 319 -4.36 -18.88 -12.17
C GLN A 319 -2.83 -19.04 -12.18
N PRO A 320 -2.26 -19.98 -11.41
CA PRO A 320 -0.81 -20.20 -11.37
C PRO A 320 -0.21 -20.56 -12.74
N ALA A 321 -0.95 -21.29 -13.59
CA ALA A 321 -0.50 -21.63 -14.95
C ALA A 321 -0.33 -20.37 -15.81
N GLN A 322 -1.30 -19.45 -15.82
CA GLN A 322 -1.16 -18.19 -16.54
C GLN A 322 0.00 -17.33 -16.02
N LEU A 323 0.27 -17.36 -14.70
CA LEU A 323 1.45 -16.70 -14.13
C LEU A 323 2.74 -17.32 -14.65
N ALA A 324 2.82 -18.65 -14.71
CA ALA A 324 3.99 -19.36 -15.25
C ALA A 324 4.21 -19.01 -16.72
N GLU A 325 3.18 -19.11 -17.55
CA GLU A 325 3.20 -18.77 -18.98
C GLU A 325 3.65 -17.32 -19.21
N ALA A 326 3.12 -16.36 -18.42
CA ALA A 326 3.50 -14.95 -18.53
C ALA A 326 4.96 -14.69 -18.12
N ILE A 327 5.47 -15.40 -17.11
CA ILE A 327 6.88 -15.32 -16.71
C ILE A 327 7.78 -15.86 -17.82
N GLU A 328 7.47 -17.04 -18.37
CA GLU A 328 8.23 -17.67 -19.46
C GLU A 328 8.18 -16.83 -20.72
N TYR A 329 7.01 -16.29 -21.06
CA TYR A 329 6.86 -15.37 -22.21
C TYR A 329 7.82 -14.16 -22.08
N ILE A 330 7.82 -13.49 -20.91
CA ILE A 330 8.71 -12.34 -20.67
C ILE A 330 10.18 -12.74 -20.77
N LEU A 331 10.57 -13.90 -20.23
CA LEU A 331 11.95 -14.35 -20.29
C LEU A 331 12.44 -14.61 -21.73
N ASN A 332 11.53 -15.02 -22.60
CA ASN A 332 11.80 -15.25 -24.03
C ASN A 332 11.69 -13.96 -24.87
N HIS A 333 11.07 -12.87 -24.34
CA HIS A 333 10.83 -11.61 -25.05
C HIS A 333 11.28 -10.41 -24.20
N LEU A 334 12.51 -10.45 -23.69
CA LEU A 334 13.03 -9.47 -22.71
C LEU A 334 13.04 -8.03 -23.23
N ASP A 335 13.28 -7.82 -24.53
CA ASP A 335 13.34 -6.46 -25.09
C ASP A 335 11.94 -5.84 -25.18
N GLU A 336 10.92 -6.61 -25.59
CA GLU A 336 9.52 -6.18 -25.51
C GLU A 336 9.12 -5.86 -24.06
N ALA A 337 9.47 -6.74 -23.13
CA ALA A 337 9.12 -6.57 -21.72
C ALA A 337 9.76 -5.33 -21.11
N ARG A 338 11.02 -5.03 -21.47
CA ARG A 338 11.73 -3.81 -21.05
C ARG A 338 11.08 -2.57 -21.66
N ALA A 339 10.68 -2.61 -22.91
CA ALA A 339 9.96 -1.52 -23.56
C ALA A 339 8.62 -1.23 -22.86
N LYS A 340 7.84 -2.26 -22.49
CA LYS A 340 6.63 -2.11 -21.67
C LYS A 340 6.93 -1.55 -20.29
N GLY A 341 8.01 -2.00 -19.64
CA GLY A 341 8.47 -1.44 -18.37
C GLY A 341 8.80 0.04 -18.47
N GLN A 342 9.47 0.46 -19.55
CA GLN A 342 9.78 1.87 -19.81
C GLN A 342 8.50 2.68 -20.03
N THR A 343 7.53 2.17 -20.81
CA THR A 343 6.21 2.81 -20.98
C THR A 343 5.47 2.94 -19.63
N ALA A 344 5.59 1.93 -18.74
CA ALA A 344 5.02 2.01 -17.42
C ALA A 344 5.67 3.12 -16.57
N ARG A 345 7.01 3.30 -16.67
CA ARG A 345 7.73 4.39 -16.02
C ARG A 345 7.26 5.76 -16.50
N GLU A 346 7.20 5.96 -17.81
CA GLU A 346 6.74 7.22 -18.42
C GLU A 346 5.30 7.57 -17.99
N ARG A 347 4.42 6.56 -17.95
CA ARG A 347 3.07 6.73 -17.39
C ARG A 347 3.11 7.10 -15.92
N CYS A 348 3.98 6.45 -15.11
CA CYS A 348 4.11 6.76 -13.70
C CYS A 348 4.57 8.20 -13.48
N GLN A 349 5.59 8.65 -14.21
CA GLN A 349 6.09 10.03 -14.18
C GLN A 349 5.02 11.05 -14.56
N ARG A 350 4.20 10.75 -15.57
CA ARG A 350 3.17 11.66 -16.05
C ARG A 350 1.94 11.72 -15.14
N MET A 351 1.51 10.58 -14.56
CA MET A 351 0.20 10.46 -13.90
C MET A 351 0.27 10.16 -12.40
N TYR A 352 1.37 9.54 -11.95
CA TYR A 352 1.50 9.02 -10.59
C TYR A 352 2.78 9.52 -9.90
N ASP A 353 3.36 10.62 -10.37
CA ASP A 353 4.41 11.33 -9.65
C ASP A 353 3.83 12.08 -8.45
N ILE A 354 4.62 12.24 -7.39
CA ILE A 354 4.20 12.92 -6.17
C ILE A 354 3.78 14.37 -6.40
N SER A 355 4.33 15.03 -7.42
CA SER A 355 3.96 16.40 -7.81
C SER A 355 2.50 16.50 -8.30
N ASN A 356 1.96 15.46 -8.94
CA ASN A 356 0.54 15.43 -9.31
C ASN A 356 -0.33 15.31 -8.06
N LEU A 357 0.09 14.49 -7.08
CA LEU A 357 -0.63 14.38 -5.81
C LEU A 357 -0.62 15.69 -5.03
N GLU A 358 0.53 16.37 -5.00
CA GLU A 358 0.68 17.70 -4.38
C GLU A 358 -0.31 18.70 -5.01
N PHE A 359 -0.35 18.79 -6.34
CA PHE A 359 -1.23 19.69 -7.08
C PHE A 359 -2.72 19.41 -6.78
N ASP A 360 -3.16 18.17 -6.94
CA ASP A 360 -4.56 17.80 -6.76
C ASP A 360 -5.01 17.93 -5.29
N LEU A 361 -4.13 17.59 -4.36
CA LEU A 361 -4.41 17.68 -2.93
C LEU A 361 -4.45 19.13 -2.45
N SER A 362 -3.54 19.99 -2.93
CA SER A 362 -3.55 21.44 -2.65
C SER A 362 -4.82 22.11 -3.16
N LYS A 363 -5.24 21.76 -4.38
CA LYS A 363 -6.52 22.25 -4.93
C LYS A 363 -7.74 21.82 -4.10
N LEU A 364 -7.68 20.59 -3.54
CA LEU A 364 -8.74 20.10 -2.64
C LEU A 364 -8.74 20.88 -1.31
N MET A 365 -7.55 21.20 -0.76
CA MET A 365 -7.39 22.03 0.45
C MET A 365 -7.93 23.44 0.25
N GLU A 366 -7.56 24.10 -0.83
CA GLU A 366 -8.04 25.45 -1.18
C GLU A 366 -9.57 25.51 -1.27
N LYS A 367 -10.17 24.49 -1.92
CA LYS A 367 -11.64 24.41 -2.05
C LYS A 367 -12.36 24.29 -0.70
N VAL A 368 -11.72 23.71 0.29
CA VAL A 368 -12.31 23.50 1.62
C VAL A 368 -12.10 24.70 2.51
N LEU A 369 -11.10 25.56 2.23
CA LEU A 369 -10.83 26.83 2.93
C LEU A 369 -11.64 28.00 2.38
N ALA A 370 -12.08 27.95 1.12
CA ALA A 370 -12.94 28.96 0.48
C ALA A 370 -14.40 28.88 0.99
#